data_b53e564d39eb706e0d3f0054fcc8a821
#
_entry.id   b53e564d39eb706e0d3f0054fcc8a821
#
_cell.length_a   1.000
_cell.length_b   1.000
_cell.length_c   1.000
_cell.angle_alpha   90.00
_cell.angle_beta   90.00
_cell.angle_gamma   90.00
#
_symmetry.space_group_name_H-M   'P 1'
#
loop_
_entity.id
_entity.type
_entity.pdbx_description
1 polymer ?
#
loop_
_entity_poly.entity_id
_entity_poly.type
_entity_poly.pdbx_seq_one_letter_code
_entity_poly.pdbx_strand_id
1 'polypeptide(L)'
;VRPTLQSRRSLALSVAAPLALIGAAVAVGAGGSVSLRSTITLVLCQLIVVIGLQVFVGTSGIYSFGQVGFAAIGAYVAALCTLPPAFASLQTPSLPSWIANAQPSPAVAVAAAAGACALLAVVVALPLMRTSTLAIPISTFAFLIVVYNVLANWEAVTGGSGGLVSIPRSTGLLVAGAWAAGVTIVALAYKLSGSGYRLAATRESEVAARSLGIGVLRERTIAFALSAAICGIGGALAVHQAGVLEPSTFYFGATVTTLTMLVVGGVRSVFGAVVGSLAVALVNEVLHNLEAGGNLLGVISVGSRPGLAAVGVGMILLAAMIALPSGLSGGREAGELLGAPIATGSGQRRRAAGVGEGRAARSSPPAEEALRAEDVCVSFGGLRVLEGVDLELRHGEALGLIGPNGAGKTTLLNVLSGFQRPLSGRVYLDEVEVTGLSAARMARAGLGRTFQGALPFAGLSGAESVAVGAMGLGAPKREAVRRAEAVLGELGLGQLFDQRAGSLSAAKQRLLGIARALAGEPGYLLLDEPAAGLDEVERRQLGAIISMARRRFGCGVLLVEHELSVVAGACERVQVLDGGGTLRIGTPAEVQSDPAVAEAYLGSSFLVGADA
;
A
#
# COMPACT_ATOMS: atom_id res chain seq x y z
N VAL A 1 -28.71 8.06 5.59
CA VAL A 1 -27.46 8.47 6.25
C VAL A 1 -26.30 7.97 5.38
N ARG A 2 -25.51 8.89 4.80
CA ARG A 2 -24.41 8.52 3.89
C ARG A 2 -23.20 8.17 4.73
N PRO A 3 -22.64 6.95 4.65
CA PRO A 3 -21.37 6.62 5.28
C PRO A 3 -20.28 7.39 4.54
N THR A 4 -19.68 8.36 5.19
CA THR A 4 -18.52 9.07 4.66
C THR A 4 -17.33 8.72 5.51
N LEU A 5 -16.39 7.95 4.98
CA LEU A 5 -15.08 7.67 5.60
C LEU A 5 -14.33 8.97 5.94
N GLN A 6 -14.63 10.06 5.23
CA GLN A 6 -14.22 11.44 5.54
C GLN A 6 -15.44 12.35 5.43
N SER A 7 -15.54 13.35 6.31
CA SER A 7 -16.58 14.36 6.17
C SER A 7 -16.43 15.07 4.81
N ARG A 8 -17.53 15.50 4.19
CA ARG A 8 -17.46 16.27 2.93
C ARG A 8 -16.56 17.48 3.04
N ARG A 9 -16.52 18.12 4.22
CA ARG A 9 -15.65 19.27 4.51
C ARG A 9 -14.17 18.87 4.53
N SER A 10 -13.82 17.75 5.18
CA SER A 10 -12.45 17.25 5.22
C SER A 10 -11.96 16.86 3.81
N LEU A 11 -12.81 16.21 3.01
CA LEU A 11 -12.48 15.87 1.62
C LEU A 11 -12.29 17.14 0.77
N ALA A 12 -13.18 18.13 0.90
CA ALA A 12 -13.05 19.39 0.18
C ALA A 12 -11.77 20.13 0.55
N LEU A 13 -11.41 20.19 1.84
CA LEU A 13 -10.16 20.78 2.31
C LEU A 13 -8.92 20.03 1.82
N SER A 14 -8.97 18.70 1.75
CA SER A 14 -7.85 17.89 1.23
C SER A 14 -7.57 18.17 -0.25
N VAL A 15 -8.59 18.57 -1.02
CA VAL A 15 -8.43 18.97 -2.42
C VAL A 15 -8.11 20.46 -2.54
N ALA A 16 -8.83 21.31 -1.84
CA ALA A 16 -8.72 22.76 -1.99
C ALA A 16 -7.36 23.33 -1.50
N ALA A 17 -6.82 22.81 -0.39
CA ALA A 17 -5.59 23.33 0.18
C ALA A 17 -4.36 23.16 -0.73
N PRO A 18 -4.05 21.96 -1.29
CA PRO A 18 -2.93 21.83 -2.22
C PRO A 18 -3.14 22.65 -3.50
N LEU A 19 -4.37 22.72 -4.01
CA LEU A 19 -4.69 23.54 -5.19
C LEU A 19 -4.52 25.04 -4.91
N ALA A 20 -4.90 25.52 -3.72
CA ALA A 20 -4.70 26.91 -3.31
C ALA A 20 -3.21 27.26 -3.22
N LEU A 21 -2.35 26.35 -2.71
CA LEU A 21 -0.90 26.56 -2.69
C LEU A 21 -0.31 26.63 -4.11
N ILE A 22 -0.73 25.74 -5.02
CA ILE A 22 -0.33 25.78 -6.42
C ILE A 22 -0.80 27.10 -7.07
N GLY A 23 -2.04 27.51 -6.83
CA GLY A 23 -2.60 28.77 -7.29
C GLY A 23 -1.84 29.99 -6.77
N ALA A 24 -1.46 29.98 -5.49
CA ALA A 24 -0.63 31.03 -4.87
C ALA A 24 0.76 31.10 -5.53
N ALA A 25 1.42 29.97 -5.78
CA ALA A 25 2.70 29.92 -6.48
C ALA A 25 2.57 30.51 -7.90
N VAL A 26 1.51 30.17 -8.63
CA VAL A 26 1.22 30.73 -9.96
C VAL A 26 0.98 32.24 -9.88
N ALA A 27 0.23 32.73 -8.89
CA ALA A 27 -0.04 34.16 -8.71
C ALA A 27 1.24 34.96 -8.40
N VAL A 28 2.12 34.41 -7.53
CA VAL A 28 3.43 35.02 -7.24
C VAL A 28 4.30 35.08 -8.50
N GLY A 29 4.34 34.00 -9.28
CA GLY A 29 5.09 33.96 -10.54
C GLY A 29 4.54 34.88 -11.60
N ALA A 30 3.22 35.07 -11.66
CA ALA A 30 2.57 35.99 -12.61
C ALA A 30 2.88 37.47 -12.33
N GLY A 31 2.97 37.86 -11.03
CA GLY A 31 3.32 39.21 -10.60
C GLY A 31 4.83 39.47 -10.52
N GLY A 32 5.66 38.46 -10.69
CA GLY A 32 7.11 38.58 -10.51
C GLY A 32 7.89 38.88 -11.79
N SER A 33 9.23 38.99 -11.64
CA SER A 33 10.17 39.14 -12.75
C SER A 33 10.14 37.91 -13.69
N VAL A 34 10.69 38.06 -14.89
CA VAL A 34 10.83 36.95 -15.87
C VAL A 34 11.61 35.78 -15.28
N SER A 35 12.67 36.07 -14.51
CA SER A 35 13.46 35.05 -13.81
C SER A 35 12.59 34.29 -12.80
N LEU A 36 11.91 35.00 -11.91
CA LEU A 36 11.04 34.36 -10.90
C LEU A 36 9.93 33.53 -11.54
N ARG A 37 9.34 34.01 -12.64
CA ARG A 37 8.35 33.24 -13.43
C ARG A 37 8.95 31.94 -13.95
N SER A 38 10.16 31.98 -14.50
CA SER A 38 10.86 30.80 -15.01
C SER A 38 11.16 29.80 -13.89
N THR A 39 11.70 30.28 -12.75
CA THR A 39 11.97 29.45 -11.57
C THR A 39 10.70 28.76 -11.05
N ILE A 40 9.60 29.52 -10.85
CA ILE A 40 8.34 28.94 -10.37
C ILE A 40 7.78 27.93 -11.38
N THR A 41 7.89 28.18 -12.69
CA THR A 41 7.46 27.24 -13.71
C THR A 41 8.22 25.91 -13.60
N LEU A 42 9.54 25.97 -13.42
CA LEU A 42 10.38 24.80 -13.22
C LEU A 42 10.03 24.06 -11.92
N VAL A 43 9.79 24.78 -10.82
CA VAL A 43 9.35 24.21 -9.54
C VAL A 43 8.02 23.47 -9.69
N LEU A 44 7.08 24.01 -10.46
CA LEU A 44 5.80 23.32 -10.74
C LEU A 44 6.01 22.05 -11.57
N CYS A 45 6.94 22.03 -12.52
CA CYS A 45 7.31 20.81 -13.25
C CYS A 45 7.95 19.76 -12.31
N GLN A 46 8.84 20.19 -11.41
CA GLN A 46 9.43 19.31 -10.38
C GLN A 46 8.37 18.80 -9.40
N LEU A 47 7.43 19.64 -8.98
CA LEU A 47 6.30 19.24 -8.15
C LEU A 47 5.50 18.08 -8.78
N ILE A 48 5.29 18.08 -10.10
CA ILE A 48 4.62 16.98 -10.80
C ILE A 48 5.41 15.68 -10.60
N VAL A 49 6.74 15.70 -10.73
CA VAL A 49 7.60 14.52 -10.50
C VAL A 49 7.52 14.06 -9.05
N VAL A 50 7.52 14.98 -8.07
CA VAL A 50 7.36 14.67 -6.64
C VAL A 50 6.01 14.02 -6.35
N ILE A 51 4.93 14.51 -6.95
CA ILE A 51 3.59 13.91 -6.82
C ILE A 51 3.59 12.50 -7.45
N GLY A 52 4.23 12.33 -8.60
CA GLY A 52 4.42 11.01 -9.21
C GLY A 52 5.13 10.04 -8.26
N LEU A 53 6.23 10.48 -7.65
CA LEU A 53 6.96 9.70 -6.64
C LEU A 53 6.07 9.38 -5.42
N GLN A 54 5.29 10.36 -4.94
CA GLN A 54 4.36 10.19 -3.82
C GLN A 54 3.29 9.12 -4.09
N VAL A 55 2.75 9.05 -5.29
CA VAL A 55 1.73 8.05 -5.67
C VAL A 55 2.23 6.63 -5.43
N PHE A 56 3.47 6.32 -5.77
CA PHE A 56 4.03 4.99 -5.54
C PHE A 56 4.60 4.86 -4.12
N VAL A 57 5.58 5.68 -3.74
CA VAL A 57 6.29 5.58 -2.45
C VAL A 57 5.35 5.84 -1.28
N GLY A 58 4.53 6.88 -1.38
CA GLY A 58 3.61 7.27 -0.31
C GLY A 58 2.53 6.25 -0.03
N THR A 59 2.04 5.56 -1.05
CA THR A 59 0.95 4.59 -0.90
C THR A 59 1.47 3.17 -0.62
N SER A 60 2.54 2.73 -1.31
CA SER A 60 3.11 1.38 -1.11
C SER A 60 4.06 1.27 0.08
N GLY A 61 4.65 2.39 0.53
CA GLY A 61 5.72 2.40 1.53
C GLY A 61 7.07 1.91 1.03
N ILE A 62 7.19 1.63 -0.26
CA ILE A 62 8.42 1.14 -0.89
C ILE A 62 9.13 2.31 -1.53
N TYR A 63 10.34 2.61 -1.07
CA TYR A 63 11.15 3.65 -1.68
C TYR A 63 11.56 3.26 -3.12
N SER A 64 11.60 4.24 -4.00
CA SER A 64 12.05 4.07 -5.38
C SER A 64 12.90 5.26 -5.81
N PHE A 65 14.04 4.97 -6.39
CA PHE A 65 14.99 5.95 -6.93
C PHE A 65 14.89 6.08 -8.45
N GLY A 66 14.03 5.29 -9.10
CA GLY A 66 13.93 5.22 -10.56
C GLY A 66 12.98 6.23 -11.20
N GLN A 67 12.17 6.96 -10.41
CA GLN A 67 11.13 7.84 -10.95
C GLN A 67 11.69 9.00 -11.78
N VAL A 68 12.86 9.52 -11.42
CA VAL A 68 13.55 10.54 -12.20
C VAL A 68 13.99 9.98 -13.56
N GLY A 69 14.31 8.68 -13.66
CA GLY A 69 14.55 8.00 -14.94
C GLY A 69 13.33 8.04 -15.86
N PHE A 70 12.12 7.86 -15.33
CA PHE A 70 10.89 8.02 -16.11
C PHE A 70 10.67 9.50 -16.50
N ALA A 71 11.03 10.45 -15.65
CA ALA A 71 11.00 11.87 -16.03
C ALA A 71 11.97 12.15 -17.19
N ALA A 72 13.18 11.58 -17.18
CA ALA A 72 14.12 11.66 -18.27
C ALA A 72 13.53 11.08 -19.58
N ILE A 73 12.99 9.86 -19.53
CA ILE A 73 12.38 9.22 -20.70
C ILE A 73 11.24 10.08 -21.25
N GLY A 74 10.36 10.60 -20.36
CA GLY A 74 9.27 11.48 -20.76
C GLY A 74 9.76 12.77 -21.41
N ALA A 75 10.84 13.37 -20.88
CA ALA A 75 11.48 14.55 -21.47
C ALA A 75 12.01 14.26 -22.88
N TYR A 76 12.72 13.13 -23.07
CA TYR A 76 13.22 12.73 -24.39
C TYR A 76 12.11 12.40 -25.38
N VAL A 77 11.08 11.64 -24.98
CA VAL A 77 9.93 11.34 -25.84
C VAL A 77 9.25 12.64 -26.32
N ALA A 78 9.00 13.57 -25.40
CA ALA A 78 8.37 14.84 -25.75
C ALA A 78 9.29 15.70 -26.64
N ALA A 79 10.57 15.79 -26.32
CA ALA A 79 11.56 16.54 -27.10
C ALA A 79 11.67 15.98 -28.55
N LEU A 80 11.86 14.67 -28.69
CA LEU A 80 12.01 14.03 -30.00
C LEU A 80 10.75 14.17 -30.88
N CYS A 81 9.56 14.19 -30.28
CA CYS A 81 8.30 14.41 -31.03
C CYS A 81 8.10 15.86 -31.48
N THR A 82 8.71 16.85 -30.78
CA THR A 82 8.47 18.27 -31.03
C THR A 82 9.70 19.02 -31.57
N LEU A 83 10.87 18.35 -31.67
CA LEU A 83 12.07 18.94 -32.22
C LEU A 83 11.84 19.31 -33.69
N PRO A 84 12.11 20.58 -34.12
CA PRO A 84 11.92 20.96 -35.51
C PRO A 84 12.73 20.10 -36.47
N PRO A 85 12.19 19.71 -37.65
CA PRO A 85 12.85 18.76 -38.57
C PRO A 85 14.28 19.15 -38.99
N ALA A 86 14.54 20.44 -39.11
CA ALA A 86 15.88 20.96 -39.43
C ALA A 86 16.92 20.62 -38.35
N PHE A 87 16.52 20.65 -37.08
CA PHE A 87 17.40 20.28 -35.97
C PHE A 87 17.41 18.77 -35.71
N ALA A 88 16.29 18.09 -35.96
CA ALA A 88 16.18 16.63 -35.82
C ALA A 88 17.18 15.91 -36.76
N SER A 89 17.32 16.34 -38.01
CA SER A 89 18.26 15.76 -38.95
C SER A 89 19.74 15.91 -38.54
N LEU A 90 20.08 16.96 -37.79
CA LEU A 90 21.43 17.26 -37.33
C LEU A 90 21.74 16.57 -35.99
N GLN A 91 20.82 16.61 -35.03
CA GLN A 91 21.06 16.15 -33.67
C GLN A 91 20.67 14.68 -33.44
N THR A 92 19.73 14.15 -34.24
CA THR A 92 19.16 12.79 -34.10
C THR A 92 19.06 12.10 -35.46
N PRO A 93 20.20 11.85 -36.18
CA PRO A 93 20.19 11.36 -37.55
C PRO A 93 19.51 10.00 -37.73
N SER A 94 19.43 9.18 -36.68
CA SER A 94 18.78 7.86 -36.71
C SER A 94 17.32 7.89 -36.29
N LEU A 95 16.73 9.07 -36.05
CA LEU A 95 15.32 9.17 -35.66
C LEU A 95 14.44 8.82 -36.87
N PRO A 96 13.47 7.89 -36.73
CA PRO A 96 12.56 7.56 -37.81
C PRO A 96 11.80 8.79 -38.33
N SER A 97 11.72 8.91 -39.65
CA SER A 97 11.12 10.08 -40.31
C SER A 97 9.66 10.33 -39.92
N TRP A 98 8.92 9.30 -39.59
CA TRP A 98 7.53 9.44 -39.11
C TRP A 98 7.45 10.11 -37.73
N ILE A 99 8.48 10.02 -36.87
CA ILE A 99 8.58 10.77 -35.62
C ILE A 99 9.07 12.19 -35.89
N ALA A 100 10.15 12.34 -36.64
CA ALA A 100 10.77 13.63 -36.93
C ALA A 100 9.80 14.61 -37.63
N ASN A 101 8.91 14.10 -38.47
CA ASN A 101 7.93 14.90 -39.21
C ASN A 101 6.54 15.00 -38.52
N ALA A 102 6.31 14.30 -37.42
CA ALA A 102 4.98 14.24 -36.77
C ALA A 102 4.52 15.60 -36.23
N GLN A 103 5.46 16.38 -35.69
CA GLN A 103 5.22 17.73 -35.08
C GLN A 103 3.87 17.84 -34.34
N PRO A 104 3.57 16.94 -33.39
CA PRO A 104 2.30 16.97 -32.66
C PRO A 104 2.19 18.25 -31.81
N SER A 105 0.98 18.59 -31.44
CA SER A 105 0.79 19.65 -30.43
C SER A 105 1.51 19.29 -29.10
N PRO A 106 1.98 20.27 -28.33
CA PRO A 106 2.66 20.01 -27.06
C PRO A 106 1.86 19.13 -26.11
N ALA A 107 0.54 19.25 -26.09
CA ALA A 107 -0.33 18.41 -25.25
C ALA A 107 -0.29 16.94 -25.68
N VAL A 108 -0.26 16.66 -26.98
CA VAL A 108 -0.14 15.29 -27.52
C VAL A 108 1.25 14.71 -27.22
N ALA A 109 2.32 15.52 -27.30
CA ALA A 109 3.66 15.11 -26.95
C ALA A 109 3.77 14.73 -25.45
N VAL A 110 3.17 15.52 -24.56
CA VAL A 110 3.09 15.21 -23.13
C VAL A 110 2.27 13.94 -22.88
N ALA A 111 1.15 13.74 -23.57
CA ALA A 111 0.36 12.51 -23.47
C ALA A 111 1.12 11.28 -23.98
N ALA A 112 1.86 11.40 -25.07
CA ALA A 112 2.75 10.35 -25.59
C ALA A 112 3.87 9.99 -24.59
N ALA A 113 4.48 11.00 -23.97
CA ALA A 113 5.48 10.81 -22.91
C ALA A 113 4.90 10.04 -21.71
N ALA A 114 3.71 10.44 -21.25
CA ALA A 114 3.02 9.74 -20.16
C ALA A 114 2.69 8.28 -20.52
N GLY A 115 2.18 8.04 -21.73
CA GLY A 115 1.85 6.70 -22.22
C GLY A 115 3.09 5.80 -22.36
N ALA A 116 4.17 6.32 -22.94
CA ALA A 116 5.44 5.59 -23.09
C ALA A 116 6.04 5.22 -21.71
N CYS A 117 6.05 6.16 -20.76
CA CYS A 117 6.52 5.92 -19.41
C CYS A 117 5.64 4.88 -18.67
N ALA A 118 4.31 4.95 -18.81
CA ALA A 118 3.41 3.98 -18.21
C ALA A 118 3.63 2.56 -18.78
N LEU A 119 3.75 2.44 -20.09
CA LEU A 119 3.99 1.15 -20.76
C LEU A 119 5.32 0.54 -20.32
N LEU A 120 6.40 1.32 -20.37
CA LEU A 120 7.71 0.87 -19.91
C LEU A 120 7.69 0.48 -18.44
N ALA A 121 7.00 1.26 -17.60
CA ALA A 121 6.86 0.95 -16.18
C ALA A 121 6.14 -0.38 -15.92
N VAL A 122 5.13 -0.75 -16.71
CA VAL A 122 4.48 -2.07 -16.61
C VAL A 122 5.49 -3.18 -16.92
N VAL A 123 6.28 -3.03 -17.99
CA VAL A 123 7.31 -4.03 -18.37
C VAL A 123 8.36 -4.18 -17.27
N VAL A 124 8.86 -3.06 -16.74
CA VAL A 124 9.87 -3.04 -15.66
C VAL A 124 9.30 -3.55 -14.34
N ALA A 125 8.06 -3.22 -14.03
CA ALA A 125 7.42 -3.64 -12.78
C ALA A 125 7.22 -5.16 -12.67
N LEU A 126 6.99 -5.87 -13.77
CA LEU A 126 6.71 -7.31 -13.75
C LEU A 126 7.81 -8.15 -13.07
N PRO A 127 9.09 -8.02 -13.42
CA PRO A 127 10.17 -8.68 -12.68
C PRO A 127 10.45 -8.01 -11.34
N LEU A 128 10.43 -6.67 -11.29
CA LEU A 128 10.84 -5.87 -10.14
C LEU A 128 9.95 -6.11 -8.91
N MET A 129 8.64 -6.08 -9.09
CA MET A 129 7.68 -6.23 -7.98
C MET A 129 7.53 -7.67 -7.46
N ARG A 130 8.23 -8.64 -8.08
CA ARG A 130 8.34 -10.01 -7.59
C ARG A 130 9.49 -10.20 -6.60
N THR A 131 10.41 -9.25 -6.56
CA THR A 131 11.56 -9.28 -5.64
C THR A 131 11.15 -8.87 -4.22
N SER A 132 12.05 -9.04 -3.26
CA SER A 132 11.82 -8.61 -1.89
C SER A 132 11.67 -7.08 -1.81
N THR A 133 10.92 -6.61 -0.84
CA THR A 133 10.69 -5.16 -0.61
C THR A 133 11.99 -4.37 -0.45
N LEU A 134 13.04 -5.00 0.08
CA LEU A 134 14.37 -4.39 0.24
C LEU A 134 15.17 -4.31 -1.07
N ALA A 135 14.91 -5.20 -2.03
CA ALA A 135 15.60 -5.21 -3.32
C ALA A 135 15.05 -4.15 -4.28
N ILE A 136 13.78 -3.75 -4.15
CA ILE A 136 13.13 -2.81 -5.06
C ILE A 136 13.86 -1.44 -5.13
N PRO A 137 14.23 -0.79 -4.02
CA PRO A 137 14.99 0.46 -4.06
C PRO A 137 16.30 0.36 -4.83
N ILE A 138 17.06 -0.72 -4.61
CA ILE A 138 18.36 -0.96 -5.28
C ILE A 138 18.13 -1.18 -6.78
N SER A 139 17.14 -1.99 -7.14
CA SER A 139 16.84 -2.28 -8.55
C SER A 139 16.30 -1.06 -9.30
N THR A 140 15.52 -0.20 -8.64
CA THR A 140 15.06 1.06 -9.25
C THR A 140 16.18 2.08 -9.39
N PHE A 141 17.16 2.08 -8.49
CA PHE A 141 18.38 2.87 -8.66
C PHE A 141 19.24 2.36 -9.82
N ALA A 142 19.41 1.04 -9.95
CA ALA A 142 20.07 0.44 -11.11
C ALA A 142 19.35 0.81 -12.42
N PHE A 143 18.01 0.79 -12.44
CA PHE A 143 17.23 1.26 -13.58
C PHE A 143 17.53 2.72 -13.94
N LEU A 144 17.64 3.63 -12.96
CA LEU A 144 18.02 5.03 -13.20
C LEU A 144 19.40 5.12 -13.87
N ILE A 145 20.39 4.36 -13.38
CA ILE A 145 21.74 4.33 -13.95
C ILE A 145 21.70 3.82 -15.39
N VAL A 146 20.95 2.75 -15.66
CA VAL A 146 20.79 2.21 -17.03
C VAL A 146 20.18 3.27 -17.95
N VAL A 147 19.08 3.91 -17.54
CA VAL A 147 18.44 4.98 -18.33
C VAL A 147 19.41 6.11 -18.61
N TYR A 148 20.12 6.59 -17.59
CA TYR A 148 21.13 7.64 -17.77
C TYR A 148 22.20 7.24 -18.77
N ASN A 149 22.79 6.05 -18.63
CA ASN A 149 23.84 5.59 -19.53
C ASN A 149 23.36 5.40 -20.97
N VAL A 150 22.14 4.88 -21.16
CA VAL A 150 21.54 4.78 -22.49
C VAL A 150 21.37 6.16 -23.11
N LEU A 151 20.80 7.12 -22.37
CA LEU A 151 20.56 8.47 -22.86
C LEU A 151 21.86 9.24 -23.12
N ALA A 152 22.89 9.03 -22.31
CA ALA A 152 24.17 9.71 -22.45
C ALA A 152 25.07 9.15 -23.56
N ASN A 153 24.88 7.89 -23.98
CA ASN A 153 25.76 7.23 -24.97
C ASN A 153 25.05 6.94 -26.30
N TRP A 154 23.74 7.13 -26.42
CA TRP A 154 23.03 6.88 -27.68
C TRP A 154 22.99 8.15 -28.56
N GLU A 155 24.16 8.58 -29.01
CA GLU A 155 24.34 9.85 -29.75
C GLU A 155 23.39 10.01 -30.93
N ALA A 156 23.16 8.94 -31.71
CA ALA A 156 22.36 8.99 -32.94
C ALA A 156 20.86 9.27 -32.73
N VAL A 157 20.32 9.16 -31.48
CA VAL A 157 18.90 9.39 -31.16
C VAL A 157 18.73 10.43 -30.08
N THR A 158 19.62 10.48 -29.10
CA THR A 158 19.45 11.34 -27.90
C THR A 158 20.39 12.55 -27.91
N GLY A 159 21.30 12.66 -28.89
CA GLY A 159 22.36 13.65 -28.88
C GLY A 159 23.47 13.34 -27.88
N GLY A 160 23.44 12.17 -27.24
CA GLY A 160 24.44 11.72 -26.28
C GLY A 160 24.60 12.64 -25.07
N SER A 161 25.84 12.75 -24.56
CA SER A 161 26.15 13.61 -23.40
C SER A 161 25.96 15.11 -23.67
N GLY A 162 25.97 15.55 -24.94
CA GLY A 162 25.71 16.94 -25.33
C GLY A 162 24.24 17.31 -25.28
N GLY A 163 23.35 16.31 -25.26
CA GLY A 163 21.91 16.50 -25.18
C GLY A 163 21.27 17.09 -26.44
N LEU A 164 20.07 17.60 -26.29
CA LEU A 164 19.26 18.20 -27.37
C LEU A 164 19.05 19.69 -27.09
N VAL A 165 19.16 20.50 -28.13
CA VAL A 165 18.95 21.95 -28.07
C VAL A 165 17.86 22.37 -29.05
N SER A 166 17.40 23.63 -28.93
CA SER A 166 16.35 24.20 -29.81
C SER A 166 15.00 23.51 -29.73
N ILE A 167 14.68 22.94 -28.56
CA ILE A 167 13.36 22.38 -28.27
C ILE A 167 12.36 23.53 -28.11
N PRO A 168 11.16 23.46 -28.71
CA PRO A 168 10.15 24.53 -28.62
C PRO A 168 9.73 24.79 -27.18
N ARG A 169 9.84 26.04 -26.74
CA ARG A 169 9.41 26.47 -25.39
C ARG A 169 7.91 26.69 -25.38
N SER A 170 7.13 25.67 -25.05
CA SER A 170 5.67 25.71 -25.00
C SER A 170 5.08 25.66 -23.59
N THR A 171 5.91 25.36 -22.56
CA THR A 171 5.47 25.29 -21.17
C THR A 171 5.64 26.64 -20.49
N GLY A 172 4.54 27.38 -20.37
CA GLY A 172 4.47 28.58 -19.55
C GLY A 172 3.91 28.32 -18.15
N LEU A 173 3.95 29.33 -17.30
CA LEU A 173 3.53 29.28 -15.89
C LEU A 173 2.11 28.72 -15.71
N LEU A 174 1.13 29.18 -16.50
CA LEU A 174 -0.26 28.73 -16.40
C LEU A 174 -0.41 27.27 -16.83
N VAL A 175 0.33 26.86 -17.88
CA VAL A 175 0.32 25.47 -18.36
C VAL A 175 0.90 24.55 -17.29
N ALA A 176 2.05 24.87 -16.72
CA ALA A 176 2.67 24.08 -15.63
C ALA A 176 1.74 24.03 -14.40
N GLY A 177 1.14 25.16 -14.01
CA GLY A 177 0.17 25.22 -12.91
C GLY A 177 -1.07 24.36 -13.14
N ALA A 178 -1.63 24.38 -14.35
CA ALA A 178 -2.80 23.57 -14.72
C ALA A 178 -2.47 22.06 -14.67
N TRP A 179 -1.31 21.64 -15.20
CA TRP A 179 -0.86 20.24 -15.12
C TRP A 179 -0.57 19.82 -13.68
N ALA A 180 0.09 20.66 -12.88
CA ALA A 180 0.36 20.38 -11.47
C ALA A 180 -0.95 20.22 -10.67
N ALA A 181 -1.94 21.07 -10.91
CA ALA A 181 -3.27 20.95 -10.31
C ALA A 181 -3.98 19.66 -10.75
N GLY A 182 -3.99 19.37 -12.04
CA GLY A 182 -4.61 18.15 -12.61
C GLY A 182 -3.99 16.88 -12.04
N VAL A 183 -2.65 16.80 -12.01
CA VAL A 183 -1.92 15.65 -11.44
C VAL A 183 -2.18 15.50 -9.94
N THR A 184 -2.26 16.60 -9.19
CA THR A 184 -2.63 16.58 -7.77
C THR A 184 -4.02 15.98 -7.55
N ILE A 185 -5.00 16.35 -8.38
CA ILE A 185 -6.35 15.77 -8.33
C ILE A 185 -6.30 14.26 -8.65
N VAL A 186 -5.55 13.86 -9.67
CA VAL A 186 -5.39 12.43 -10.05
C VAL A 186 -4.74 11.64 -8.91
N ALA A 187 -3.69 12.16 -8.26
CA ALA A 187 -3.03 11.54 -7.13
C ALA A 187 -3.97 11.36 -5.92
N LEU A 188 -4.75 12.39 -5.58
CA LEU A 188 -5.76 12.31 -4.52
C LEU A 188 -6.88 11.32 -4.88
N ALA A 189 -7.37 11.33 -6.13
CA ALA A 189 -8.38 10.39 -6.60
C ALA A 189 -7.88 8.94 -6.53
N TYR A 190 -6.63 8.69 -6.94
CA TYR A 190 -6.00 7.37 -6.81
C TYR A 190 -5.88 6.95 -5.35
N LYS A 191 -5.35 7.79 -4.47
CA LYS A 191 -5.22 7.51 -3.03
C LYS A 191 -6.55 7.16 -2.38
N LEU A 192 -7.63 7.82 -2.78
CA LEU A 192 -8.99 7.59 -2.27
C LEU A 192 -9.75 6.48 -3.01
N SER A 193 -9.16 5.88 -4.02
CA SER A 193 -9.74 4.76 -4.77
C SER A 193 -9.62 3.44 -4.03
N GLY A 194 -10.39 2.43 -4.45
CA GLY A 194 -10.24 1.06 -3.92
C GLY A 194 -8.83 0.49 -4.13
N SER A 195 -8.15 0.81 -5.26
CA SER A 195 -6.77 0.41 -5.52
C SER A 195 -5.80 1.07 -4.53
N GLY A 196 -5.97 2.38 -4.25
CA GLY A 196 -5.17 3.08 -3.25
C GLY A 196 -5.28 2.47 -1.85
N TYR A 197 -6.51 2.13 -1.41
CA TYR A 197 -6.71 1.46 -0.11
C TYR A 197 -6.12 0.04 -0.07
N ARG A 198 -6.27 -0.75 -1.15
CA ARG A 198 -5.65 -2.08 -1.23
C ARG A 198 -4.13 -2.00 -1.19
N LEU A 199 -3.54 -1.04 -1.91
CA LEU A 199 -2.09 -0.84 -1.87
C LEU A 199 -1.62 -0.35 -0.49
N ALA A 200 -2.34 0.57 0.15
CA ALA A 200 -2.04 1.02 1.51
C ALA A 200 -2.10 -0.13 2.53
N ALA A 201 -3.04 -1.06 2.37
CA ALA A 201 -3.09 -2.27 3.20
C ALA A 201 -1.85 -3.16 3.02
N THR A 202 -1.32 -3.31 1.79
CA THR A 202 -0.07 -4.07 1.55
C THR A 202 1.16 -3.44 2.19
N ARG A 203 1.15 -2.13 2.36
CA ARG A 203 2.19 -1.38 3.05
C ARG A 203 2.22 -1.68 4.54
N GLU A 204 1.05 -1.77 5.18
CA GLU A 204 0.94 -2.03 6.61
C GLU A 204 1.26 -3.50 6.93
N SER A 205 0.72 -4.44 6.15
CA SER A 205 1.01 -5.88 6.25
C SER A 205 0.72 -6.59 4.94
N GLU A 206 1.76 -7.06 4.26
CA GLU A 206 1.62 -7.82 3.02
C GLU A 206 0.94 -9.17 3.26
N VAL A 207 1.24 -9.81 4.40
CA VAL A 207 0.67 -11.11 4.79
C VAL A 207 -0.84 -10.97 5.00
N ALA A 208 -1.27 -9.99 5.80
CA ALA A 208 -2.69 -9.72 6.02
C ALA A 208 -3.41 -9.28 4.74
N ALA A 209 -2.76 -8.50 3.87
CA ALA A 209 -3.36 -8.10 2.60
C ALA A 209 -3.59 -9.30 1.67
N ARG A 210 -2.65 -10.25 1.60
CA ARG A 210 -2.79 -11.48 0.81
C ARG A 210 -3.93 -12.36 1.31
N SER A 211 -4.12 -12.49 2.62
CA SER A 211 -5.23 -13.26 3.20
C SER A 211 -6.61 -12.65 2.97
N LEU A 212 -6.66 -11.39 2.53
CA LEU A 212 -7.90 -10.69 2.14
C LEU A 212 -8.15 -10.71 0.63
N GLY A 213 -7.43 -11.53 -0.15
CA GLY A 213 -7.60 -11.62 -1.60
C GLY A 213 -6.90 -10.54 -2.41
N ILE A 214 -6.08 -9.68 -1.80
CA ILE A 214 -5.39 -8.60 -2.51
C ILE A 214 -4.22 -9.16 -3.32
N GLY A 215 -4.22 -8.87 -4.62
CA GLY A 215 -3.13 -9.17 -5.53
C GLY A 215 -2.01 -8.13 -5.42
N VAL A 216 -1.05 -8.33 -4.53
CA VAL A 216 0.03 -7.37 -4.22
C VAL A 216 0.78 -6.92 -5.46
N LEU A 217 1.18 -7.86 -6.33
CA LEU A 217 1.88 -7.56 -7.58
C LEU A 217 1.08 -6.60 -8.47
N ARG A 218 -0.23 -6.87 -8.63
CA ARG A 218 -1.12 -6.05 -9.46
C ARG A 218 -1.23 -4.62 -8.92
N GLU A 219 -1.49 -4.46 -7.62
CA GLU A 219 -1.66 -3.13 -7.02
C GLU A 219 -0.37 -2.31 -7.06
N ARG A 220 0.79 -2.95 -6.80
CA ARG A 220 2.11 -2.31 -6.94
C ARG A 220 2.40 -1.90 -8.38
N THR A 221 2.09 -2.76 -9.36
CA THR A 221 2.30 -2.45 -10.79
C THR A 221 1.43 -1.27 -11.25
N ILE A 222 0.16 -1.23 -10.85
CA ILE A 222 -0.75 -0.11 -11.18
C ILE A 222 -0.21 1.21 -10.63
N ALA A 223 0.20 1.23 -9.36
CA ALA A 223 0.75 2.43 -8.73
C ALA A 223 2.07 2.88 -9.39
N PHE A 224 2.94 1.92 -9.71
CA PHE A 224 4.23 2.20 -10.35
C PHE A 224 4.05 2.76 -11.75
N ALA A 225 3.12 2.21 -12.55
CA ALA A 225 2.80 2.70 -13.88
C ALA A 225 2.18 4.11 -13.85
N LEU A 226 1.25 4.36 -12.91
CA LEU A 226 0.67 5.70 -12.72
C LEU A 226 1.73 6.71 -12.28
N SER A 227 2.60 6.32 -11.34
CA SER A 227 3.74 7.11 -10.89
C SER A 227 4.66 7.49 -12.06
N ALA A 228 5.04 6.52 -12.88
CA ALA A 228 5.90 6.72 -14.04
C ALA A 228 5.26 7.64 -15.10
N ALA A 229 3.97 7.47 -15.38
CA ALA A 229 3.23 8.35 -16.28
C ALA A 229 3.27 9.82 -15.80
N ILE A 230 3.01 10.04 -14.51
CA ILE A 230 3.05 11.37 -13.90
C ILE A 230 4.46 11.96 -13.96
N CYS A 231 5.50 11.18 -13.65
CA CYS A 231 6.89 11.62 -13.76
C CYS A 231 7.24 11.97 -15.22
N GLY A 232 6.78 11.19 -16.19
CA GLY A 232 6.95 11.48 -17.62
C GLY A 232 6.31 12.80 -18.03
N ILE A 233 5.12 13.13 -17.50
CA ILE A 233 4.48 14.45 -17.69
C ILE A 233 5.40 15.57 -17.15
N GLY A 234 5.89 15.42 -15.92
CA GLY A 234 6.79 16.40 -15.30
C GLY A 234 8.05 16.65 -16.12
N GLY A 235 8.69 15.57 -16.61
CA GLY A 235 9.87 15.66 -17.47
C GLY A 235 9.58 16.33 -18.83
N ALA A 236 8.47 15.96 -19.48
CA ALA A 236 8.04 16.56 -20.74
C ALA A 236 7.76 18.06 -20.63
N LEU A 237 7.13 18.50 -19.55
CA LEU A 237 6.87 19.91 -19.30
C LEU A 237 8.16 20.67 -18.96
N ALA A 238 9.07 20.06 -18.20
CA ALA A 238 10.35 20.66 -17.82
C ALA A 238 11.23 20.95 -19.07
N VAL A 239 11.32 20.00 -20.02
CA VAL A 239 12.09 20.20 -21.24
C VAL A 239 11.49 21.28 -22.13
N HIS A 240 10.18 21.35 -22.26
CA HIS A 240 9.49 22.40 -23.01
C HIS A 240 9.54 23.78 -22.30
N GLN A 241 9.87 23.84 -21.02
CA GLN A 241 10.17 25.07 -20.32
C GLN A 241 11.62 25.52 -20.55
N ALA A 242 12.57 24.59 -20.44
CA ALA A 242 14.00 24.88 -20.56
C ALA A 242 14.45 25.15 -22.01
N GLY A 243 13.88 24.42 -22.98
CA GLY A 243 14.27 24.48 -24.39
C GLY A 243 15.58 23.75 -24.72
N VAL A 244 16.18 23.11 -23.71
CA VAL A 244 17.38 22.27 -23.78
C VAL A 244 17.18 21.04 -22.93
N LEU A 245 17.84 19.93 -23.29
CA LEU A 245 17.72 18.65 -22.61
C LEU A 245 19.08 17.99 -22.49
N GLU A 246 19.59 17.88 -21.29
CA GLU A 246 20.83 17.19 -20.97
C GLU A 246 20.52 15.97 -20.08
N PRO A 247 21.13 14.79 -20.33
CA PRO A 247 20.93 13.61 -19.49
C PRO A 247 21.28 13.85 -18.02
N SER A 248 22.31 14.63 -17.74
CA SER A 248 22.80 14.98 -16.39
C SER A 248 21.74 15.64 -15.51
N THR A 249 20.81 16.39 -16.11
CA THR A 249 19.70 17.05 -15.41
C THR A 249 18.76 16.05 -14.71
N PHE A 250 18.63 14.84 -15.25
CA PHE A 250 17.74 13.78 -14.75
C PHE A 250 18.52 12.62 -14.12
N TYR A 251 19.51 12.90 -13.29
CA TYR A 251 20.34 11.89 -12.67
C TYR A 251 20.28 11.97 -11.13
N PHE A 252 21.36 11.64 -10.47
CA PHE A 252 21.42 11.48 -9.02
C PHE A 252 21.01 12.73 -8.23
N GLY A 253 21.48 13.93 -8.64
CA GLY A 253 21.14 15.20 -7.98
C GLY A 253 19.65 15.49 -7.98
N ALA A 254 18.98 15.27 -9.14
CA ALA A 254 17.54 15.42 -9.24
C ALA A 254 16.79 14.39 -8.39
N THR A 255 17.29 13.17 -8.30
CA THR A 255 16.71 12.11 -7.46
C THR A 255 16.77 12.48 -5.98
N VAL A 256 17.92 12.94 -5.50
CA VAL A 256 18.07 13.39 -4.10
C VAL A 256 17.15 14.56 -3.80
N THR A 257 17.11 15.57 -4.67
CA THR A 257 16.25 16.75 -4.50
C THR A 257 14.76 16.37 -4.47
N THR A 258 14.32 15.51 -5.40
CA THR A 258 12.92 15.05 -5.46
C THR A 258 12.52 14.26 -4.21
N LEU A 259 13.42 13.39 -3.72
CA LEU A 259 13.21 12.66 -2.46
C LEU A 259 13.20 13.60 -1.26
N THR A 260 14.08 14.58 -1.21
CA THR A 260 14.12 15.59 -0.15
C THR A 260 12.79 16.35 -0.09
N MET A 261 12.29 16.81 -1.23
CA MET A 261 10.98 17.47 -1.32
C MET A 261 9.85 16.59 -0.76
N LEU A 262 9.84 15.29 -1.10
CA LEU A 262 8.83 14.36 -0.64
C LEU A 262 8.96 14.05 0.87
N VAL A 263 10.18 13.82 1.36
CA VAL A 263 10.43 13.47 2.78
C VAL A 263 10.16 14.66 3.69
N VAL A 264 10.67 15.84 3.34
CA VAL A 264 10.44 17.08 4.09
C VAL A 264 8.94 17.39 4.17
N GLY A 265 8.22 17.23 3.07
CA GLY A 265 6.77 17.47 3.04
C GLY A 265 5.97 16.44 3.82
N GLY A 266 6.39 15.20 3.77
CA GLY A 266 5.72 14.03 4.37
C GLY A 266 5.24 13.02 3.34
N VAL A 267 5.94 11.90 3.28
CA VAL A 267 5.79 10.85 2.25
C VAL A 267 4.36 10.35 2.07
N ARG A 268 3.58 10.29 3.14
CA ARG A 268 2.21 9.71 3.18
C ARG A 268 1.12 10.65 2.62
N SER A 269 1.43 11.93 2.36
CA SER A 269 0.45 12.97 2.05
C SER A 269 0.73 13.64 0.71
N VAL A 270 -0.30 13.76 -0.12
CA VAL A 270 -0.25 14.56 -1.37
C VAL A 270 -0.11 16.04 -1.03
N PHE A 271 -0.83 16.53 -0.02
CA PHE A 271 -0.66 17.89 0.50
C PHE A 271 0.78 18.11 0.99
N GLY A 272 1.34 17.12 1.72
CA GLY A 272 2.74 17.16 2.14
C GLY A 272 3.69 17.27 0.95
N ALA A 273 3.50 16.50 -0.12
CA ALA A 273 4.33 16.58 -1.32
C ALA A 273 4.33 18.00 -1.92
N VAL A 274 3.18 18.70 -1.95
CA VAL A 274 3.07 20.09 -2.42
C VAL A 274 3.83 21.05 -1.50
N VAL A 275 3.58 20.95 -0.19
CA VAL A 275 4.25 21.82 0.81
C VAL A 275 5.76 21.61 0.79
N GLY A 276 6.22 20.36 0.78
CA GLY A 276 7.64 20.02 0.77
C GLY A 276 8.35 20.48 -0.50
N SER A 277 7.70 20.33 -1.66
CA SER A 277 8.25 20.81 -2.93
C SER A 277 8.43 22.33 -2.92
N LEU A 278 7.45 23.08 -2.47
CA LEU A 278 7.55 24.55 -2.40
C LEU A 278 8.58 25.00 -1.35
N ALA A 279 8.61 24.36 -0.18
CA ALA A 279 9.55 24.69 0.88
C ALA A 279 11.01 24.41 0.48
N VAL A 280 11.29 23.21 -0.05
CA VAL A 280 12.64 22.84 -0.49
C VAL A 280 13.08 23.66 -1.71
N ALA A 281 12.17 23.96 -2.64
CA ALA A 281 12.47 24.82 -3.78
C ALA A 281 12.86 26.23 -3.32
N LEU A 282 12.15 26.81 -2.36
CA LEU A 282 12.49 28.13 -1.79
C LEU A 282 13.89 28.11 -1.16
N VAL A 283 14.18 27.10 -0.36
CA VAL A 283 15.51 26.97 0.28
C VAL A 283 16.60 26.74 -0.77
N ASN A 284 16.34 25.90 -1.76
CA ASN A 284 17.30 25.65 -2.85
C ASN A 284 17.61 26.91 -3.65
N GLU A 285 16.61 27.76 -3.92
CA GLU A 285 16.82 29.05 -4.58
C GLU A 285 17.70 29.98 -3.74
N VAL A 286 17.48 30.05 -2.43
CA VAL A 286 18.33 30.80 -1.51
C VAL A 286 19.77 30.26 -1.52
N LEU A 287 19.95 28.94 -1.47
CA LEU A 287 21.27 28.31 -1.49
C LEU A 287 21.99 28.55 -2.82
N HIS A 288 21.28 28.48 -3.94
CA HIS A 288 21.84 28.80 -5.26
C HIS A 288 22.29 30.25 -5.39
N ASN A 289 21.49 31.21 -4.86
CA ASN A 289 21.89 32.61 -4.84
C ASN A 289 23.14 32.84 -3.99
N LEU A 290 23.28 32.14 -2.85
CA LEU A 290 24.48 32.18 -2.02
C LEU A 290 25.68 31.53 -2.69
N GLU A 291 25.48 30.41 -3.40
CA GLU A 291 26.52 29.71 -4.18
C GLU A 291 27.08 30.61 -5.27
N ALA A 292 26.25 31.40 -5.92
CA ALA A 292 26.64 32.37 -6.94
C ALA A 292 27.37 33.63 -6.40
N GLY A 293 27.55 33.73 -5.08
CA GLY A 293 28.18 34.90 -4.47
C GLY A 293 27.18 36.03 -4.13
N GLY A 294 25.91 35.68 -3.94
CA GLY A 294 24.86 36.62 -3.57
C GLY A 294 24.90 37.07 -2.08
N ASN A 295 24.15 38.13 -1.76
CA ASN A 295 24.00 38.64 -0.40
C ASN A 295 22.79 38.01 0.28
N LEU A 296 22.98 37.43 1.45
CA LEU A 296 21.89 36.94 2.30
C LEU A 296 21.27 38.16 3.02
N LEU A 297 20.00 38.46 2.72
CA LEU A 297 19.24 39.57 3.34
C LEU A 297 19.92 40.94 3.25
N GLY A 298 20.84 41.15 2.29
CA GLY A 298 21.58 42.41 2.14
C GLY A 298 22.67 42.69 3.19
N VAL A 299 22.91 41.71 4.11
CA VAL A 299 23.82 41.94 5.26
C VAL A 299 25.08 41.06 5.18
N ILE A 300 24.99 39.85 4.65
CA ILE A 300 26.12 38.92 4.62
C ILE A 300 26.47 38.62 3.15
N SER A 301 27.63 39.09 2.69
CA SER A 301 28.19 38.68 1.39
C SER A 301 28.96 37.37 1.55
N VAL A 302 28.53 36.33 0.86
CA VAL A 302 29.22 35.06 0.81
C VAL A 302 29.96 34.96 -0.53
N GLY A 303 31.27 34.74 -0.52
CA GLY A 303 32.01 34.49 -1.76
C GLY A 303 31.48 33.23 -2.47
N SER A 304 31.59 33.21 -3.80
CA SER A 304 31.17 32.05 -4.62
C SER A 304 31.75 30.71 -4.07
N ARG A 305 30.89 29.74 -3.77
CA ARG A 305 31.27 28.44 -3.22
C ARG A 305 30.52 27.33 -3.96
N PRO A 306 31.09 26.78 -5.05
CA PRO A 306 30.47 25.70 -5.81
C PRO A 306 30.15 24.48 -4.93
N GLY A 307 28.95 23.91 -5.11
CA GLY A 307 28.47 22.76 -4.37
C GLY A 307 27.72 23.07 -3.06
N LEU A 308 27.63 24.35 -2.64
CA LEU A 308 26.94 24.76 -1.43
C LEU A 308 25.45 24.34 -1.44
N ALA A 309 24.78 24.47 -2.57
CA ALA A 309 23.37 24.10 -2.73
C ALA A 309 23.18 22.59 -2.57
N ALA A 310 24.05 21.77 -3.17
CA ALA A 310 23.97 20.31 -3.05
C ALA A 310 24.18 19.83 -1.60
N VAL A 311 25.18 20.37 -0.90
CA VAL A 311 25.45 20.09 0.52
C VAL A 311 24.27 20.54 1.37
N GLY A 312 23.73 21.74 1.12
CA GLY A 312 22.58 22.29 1.86
C GLY A 312 21.33 21.42 1.71
N VAL A 313 20.99 20.97 0.52
CA VAL A 313 19.86 20.05 0.28
C VAL A 313 20.06 18.72 1.00
N GLY A 314 21.28 18.16 0.97
CA GLY A 314 21.61 16.94 1.72
C GLY A 314 21.47 17.11 3.23
N MET A 315 21.91 18.25 3.78
CA MET A 315 21.77 18.57 5.21
C MET A 315 20.29 18.77 5.60
N ILE A 316 19.48 19.39 4.75
CA ILE A 316 18.04 19.53 4.97
C ILE A 316 17.36 18.18 5.02
N LEU A 317 17.71 17.26 4.10
CA LEU A 317 17.19 15.90 4.10
C LEU A 317 17.51 15.20 5.42
N LEU A 318 18.77 15.25 5.85
CA LEU A 318 19.22 14.64 7.09
C LEU A 318 18.50 15.25 8.31
N ALA A 319 18.43 16.56 8.39
CA ALA A 319 17.76 17.29 9.47
C ALA A 319 16.25 16.94 9.50
N ALA A 320 15.60 16.87 8.33
CA ALA A 320 14.19 16.49 8.23
C ALA A 320 13.95 15.04 8.69
N MET A 321 14.81 14.11 8.34
CA MET A 321 14.70 12.71 8.79
C MET A 321 14.83 12.57 10.31
N ILE A 322 15.66 13.38 10.95
CA ILE A 322 15.89 13.36 12.39
C ILE A 322 14.80 14.11 13.15
N ALA A 323 14.51 15.34 12.74
CA ALA A 323 13.63 16.25 13.50
C ALA A 323 12.15 16.10 13.14
N LEU A 324 11.83 15.68 11.91
CA LEU A 324 10.48 15.61 11.35
C LEU A 324 10.25 14.25 10.66
N PRO A 325 10.29 13.13 11.38
CA PRO A 325 10.20 11.78 10.77
C PRO A 325 8.90 11.55 9.98
N SER A 326 7.84 12.32 10.28
CA SER A 326 6.57 12.29 9.54
C SER A 326 6.45 13.42 8.50
N GLY A 327 7.48 14.26 8.34
CA GLY A 327 7.49 15.46 7.50
C GLY A 327 6.62 16.60 8.04
N LEU A 328 6.61 17.75 7.35
CA LEU A 328 5.87 18.97 7.71
C LEU A 328 4.36 18.73 7.84
N SER A 329 3.78 17.84 7.02
CA SER A 329 2.36 17.48 7.10
C SER A 329 2.02 16.45 8.18
N GLY A 330 3.03 15.91 8.90
CA GLY A 330 2.83 14.78 9.81
C GLY A 330 2.22 13.54 9.12
N GLY A 331 2.38 13.42 7.80
CA GLY A 331 1.80 12.36 6.98
C GLY A 331 0.28 12.44 6.83
N ARG A 332 -0.35 13.56 7.18
CA ARG A 332 -1.79 13.79 7.12
C ARG A 332 -2.16 14.66 5.92
N GLU A 333 -3.35 14.44 5.36
CA GLU A 333 -3.90 15.34 4.36
C GLU A 333 -4.42 16.64 5.01
N ALA A 334 -4.53 17.71 4.21
CA ALA A 334 -4.98 19.01 4.69
C ALA A 334 -6.33 18.95 5.41
N GLY A 335 -7.25 18.13 4.92
CA GLY A 335 -8.56 17.95 5.57
C GLY A 335 -8.50 17.29 6.94
N GLU A 336 -7.46 16.50 7.23
CA GLU A 336 -7.21 15.91 8.56
C GLU A 336 -6.49 16.91 9.50
N LEU A 337 -5.71 17.85 8.93
CA LEU A 337 -4.99 18.87 9.69
C LEU A 337 -5.89 20.07 10.03
N LEU A 338 -6.67 20.54 9.07
CA LEU A 338 -7.51 21.75 9.16
C LEU A 338 -8.95 21.43 9.53
N GLY A 339 -9.39 20.16 9.41
CA GLY A 339 -10.68 19.70 9.91
C GLY A 339 -10.67 19.73 11.45
N ALA A 340 -11.78 20.15 12.06
CA ALA A 340 -11.94 20.09 13.51
C ALA A 340 -11.60 18.67 14.01
N PRO A 341 -10.96 18.52 15.20
CA PRO A 341 -10.67 17.22 15.77
C PRO A 341 -11.96 16.40 15.70
N ILE A 342 -11.86 15.17 15.18
CA ILE A 342 -12.95 14.21 15.25
C ILE A 342 -13.35 14.21 16.70
N ALA A 343 -14.48 14.82 17.00
CA ALA A 343 -14.95 14.95 18.37
C ALA A 343 -14.96 13.54 18.93
N THR A 344 -14.16 13.30 19.95
CA THR A 344 -14.32 12.17 20.86
C THR A 344 -15.64 12.40 21.59
N GLY A 345 -16.71 12.46 20.80
CA GLY A 345 -18.07 12.63 21.25
C GLY A 345 -18.49 11.33 21.90
N SER A 346 -18.62 11.41 23.22
CA SER A 346 -19.38 10.53 24.06
C SER A 346 -20.50 9.85 23.27
N GLY A 347 -20.44 8.52 23.24
CA GLY A 347 -21.34 7.61 22.56
C GLY A 347 -22.82 7.99 22.56
N GLN A 348 -23.24 8.69 21.55
CA GLN A 348 -24.61 8.57 21.10
C GLN A 348 -24.69 7.27 20.29
N ARG A 349 -25.31 6.27 20.92
CA ARG A 349 -25.79 5.04 20.27
C ARG A 349 -26.49 5.44 18.97
N ARG A 350 -25.78 5.41 17.84
CA ARG A 350 -26.44 5.29 16.53
C ARG A 350 -27.06 3.89 16.53
N ARG A 351 -28.36 3.83 16.84
CA ARG A 351 -29.18 2.65 16.57
C ARG A 351 -28.94 2.30 15.12
N ALA A 352 -28.50 1.06 14.87
CA ALA A 352 -28.44 0.47 13.55
C ALA A 352 -29.83 0.68 12.92
N ALA A 353 -29.90 1.58 11.95
CA ALA A 353 -31.05 1.62 11.04
C ALA A 353 -31.00 0.29 10.28
N GLY A 354 -32.11 -0.43 10.32
CA GLY A 354 -32.23 -1.76 9.74
C GLY A 354 -31.60 -1.81 8.36
N VAL A 355 -30.60 -2.64 8.23
CA VAL A 355 -30.01 -2.99 6.95
C VAL A 355 -31.09 -3.74 6.20
N GLY A 356 -31.51 -3.18 5.06
CA GLY A 356 -32.46 -3.82 4.18
C GLY A 356 -32.06 -5.26 3.90
N GLU A 357 -33.05 -6.11 3.83
CA GLU A 357 -33.01 -7.51 3.43
C GLU A 357 -32.19 -7.67 2.12
N GLY A 358 -30.91 -7.86 2.28
CA GLY A 358 -29.96 -8.02 1.18
C GLY A 358 -29.22 -9.33 1.27
N ARG A 359 -29.81 -10.32 0.74
CA ARG A 359 -29.47 -11.73 0.56
C ARG A 359 -30.09 -12.61 1.64
N ALA A 360 -31.16 -13.29 1.24
CA ALA A 360 -31.75 -14.39 1.98
C ALA A 360 -30.64 -15.25 2.57
N ALA A 361 -30.81 -15.64 3.85
CA ALA A 361 -29.97 -16.69 4.44
C ALA A 361 -29.77 -17.75 3.38
N ARG A 362 -28.50 -18.06 3.06
CA ARG A 362 -28.21 -19.21 2.19
C ARG A 362 -29.05 -20.35 2.76
N SER A 363 -29.92 -20.94 1.93
CA SER A 363 -30.56 -22.21 2.23
C SER A 363 -29.49 -23.08 2.83
N SER A 364 -29.75 -23.74 3.95
CA SER A 364 -28.80 -24.61 4.64
C SER A 364 -27.98 -25.36 3.61
N PRO A 365 -26.63 -25.21 3.63
CA PRO A 365 -25.79 -25.87 2.65
C PRO A 365 -26.04 -27.39 2.72
N PRO A 366 -25.89 -28.14 1.63
CA PRO A 366 -25.92 -29.59 1.65
C PRO A 366 -24.97 -30.11 2.73
N ALA A 367 -25.30 -31.22 3.35
CA ALA A 367 -24.53 -31.80 4.45
C ALA A 367 -23.09 -32.23 4.08
N GLU A 368 -22.73 -32.13 2.81
CA GLU A 368 -21.42 -32.53 2.25
C GLU A 368 -20.45 -31.36 2.05
N GLU A 369 -20.90 -30.08 2.13
CA GLU A 369 -20.02 -28.93 1.97
C GLU A 369 -19.15 -28.71 3.20
N ALA A 370 -17.81 -28.85 3.06
CA ALA A 370 -16.83 -28.69 4.12
C ALA A 370 -15.47 -28.22 3.59
N LEU A 371 -14.71 -27.53 4.45
CA LEU A 371 -13.27 -27.36 4.27
C LEU A 371 -12.61 -28.67 4.72
N ARG A 372 -11.97 -29.38 3.79
CA ARG A 372 -11.31 -30.66 4.06
C ARG A 372 -9.84 -30.62 3.73
N ALA A 373 -9.04 -31.22 4.58
CA ALA A 373 -7.65 -31.60 4.31
C ALA A 373 -7.57 -33.11 4.38
N GLU A 374 -6.92 -33.73 3.41
CA GLU A 374 -6.79 -35.20 3.27
C GLU A 374 -5.32 -35.54 3.13
N ASP A 375 -4.80 -36.38 4.04
CA ASP A 375 -3.43 -36.92 4.08
C ASP A 375 -2.36 -35.85 3.93
N VAL A 376 -2.51 -34.69 4.60
CA VAL A 376 -1.62 -33.54 4.44
C VAL A 376 -0.30 -33.81 5.13
N CYS A 377 0.79 -33.78 4.33
CA CYS A 377 2.17 -33.85 4.80
C CYS A 377 2.93 -32.56 4.49
N VAL A 378 3.75 -32.09 5.43
CA VAL A 378 4.64 -30.95 5.26
C VAL A 378 6.01 -31.24 5.84
N SER A 379 7.05 -30.90 5.10
CA SER A 379 8.44 -31.01 5.56
C SER A 379 9.21 -29.71 5.28
N PHE A 380 10.07 -29.32 6.20
CA PHE A 380 11.04 -28.22 6.04
C PHE A 380 12.46 -28.80 6.10
N GLY A 381 13.10 -28.86 4.94
CA GLY A 381 14.38 -29.58 4.83
C GLY A 381 14.20 -31.05 5.20
N GLY A 382 14.89 -31.52 6.23
CA GLY A 382 14.78 -32.91 6.73
C GLY A 382 13.74 -33.12 7.84
N LEU A 383 13.14 -32.05 8.38
CA LEU A 383 12.18 -32.12 9.48
C LEU A 383 10.75 -32.26 8.95
N ARG A 384 10.09 -33.37 9.27
CA ARG A 384 8.64 -33.54 9.03
C ARG A 384 7.87 -32.81 10.12
N VAL A 385 6.93 -31.95 9.70
CA VAL A 385 6.12 -31.12 10.60
C VAL A 385 4.67 -31.53 10.60
N LEU A 386 4.17 -32.05 9.47
CA LEU A 386 2.86 -32.70 9.37
C LEU A 386 3.03 -34.04 8.65
N GLU A 387 2.38 -35.09 9.17
CA GLU A 387 2.42 -36.44 8.66
C GLU A 387 1.00 -37.02 8.57
N GLY A 388 0.42 -36.96 7.36
CA GLY A 388 -0.88 -37.58 7.07
C GLY A 388 -2.04 -36.97 7.88
N VAL A 389 -2.09 -35.63 7.98
CA VAL A 389 -3.13 -34.96 8.78
C VAL A 389 -4.40 -34.82 7.96
N ASP A 390 -5.50 -35.35 8.49
CA ASP A 390 -6.85 -35.10 8.02
C ASP A 390 -7.54 -34.04 8.89
N LEU A 391 -8.37 -33.20 8.27
CA LEU A 391 -9.21 -32.22 8.96
C LEU A 391 -10.50 -32.01 8.16
N GLU A 392 -11.62 -31.95 8.85
CA GLU A 392 -12.93 -31.62 8.28
C GLU A 392 -13.62 -30.56 9.14
N LEU A 393 -13.93 -29.41 8.50
CA LEU A 393 -14.70 -28.31 9.11
C LEU A 393 -15.93 -28.04 8.26
N ARG A 394 -17.11 -28.18 8.86
CA ARG A 394 -18.40 -27.97 8.19
C ARG A 394 -18.88 -26.52 8.28
N HIS A 395 -19.76 -26.13 7.38
CA HIS A 395 -20.44 -24.85 7.48
C HIS A 395 -21.21 -24.73 8.80
N GLY A 396 -21.10 -23.56 9.45
CA GLY A 396 -21.77 -23.29 10.71
C GLY A 396 -21.21 -24.03 11.95
N GLU A 397 -20.20 -24.89 11.77
CA GLU A 397 -19.49 -25.58 12.86
C GLU A 397 -18.41 -24.67 13.47
N ALA A 398 -18.12 -24.84 14.76
CA ALA A 398 -16.88 -24.38 15.36
C ALA A 398 -16.03 -25.60 15.74
N LEU A 399 -14.88 -25.77 15.07
CA LEU A 399 -13.90 -26.79 15.36
C LEU A 399 -12.71 -26.17 16.08
N GLY A 400 -12.36 -26.71 17.24
CA GLY A 400 -11.12 -26.37 17.95
C GLY A 400 -9.94 -27.17 17.44
N LEU A 401 -8.80 -26.55 17.20
CA LEU A 401 -7.53 -27.20 16.89
C LEU A 401 -6.54 -26.88 18.00
N ILE A 402 -6.19 -27.89 18.79
CA ILE A 402 -5.28 -27.75 19.93
C ILE A 402 -4.07 -28.67 19.80
N GLY A 403 -3.11 -28.54 20.68
CA GLY A 403 -1.90 -29.37 20.76
C GLY A 403 -0.72 -28.61 21.35
N PRO A 404 0.36 -29.28 21.73
CA PRO A 404 1.55 -28.65 22.27
C PRO A 404 2.23 -27.72 21.25
N ASN A 405 3.21 -26.94 21.75
CA ASN A 405 4.03 -26.11 20.87
C ASN A 405 4.86 -27.01 19.94
N GLY A 406 4.88 -26.65 18.64
CA GLY A 406 5.56 -27.47 17.63
C GLY A 406 4.72 -28.62 17.03
N ALA A 407 3.49 -28.87 17.49
CA ALA A 407 2.62 -29.93 16.96
C ALA A 407 2.16 -29.73 15.48
N GLY A 408 2.49 -28.59 14.84
CA GLY A 408 2.15 -28.34 13.44
C GLY A 408 0.89 -27.50 13.21
N LYS A 409 0.19 -27.01 14.24
CA LYS A 409 -1.06 -26.23 14.12
C LYS A 409 -0.98 -25.06 13.14
N THR A 410 -0.02 -24.17 13.33
CA THR A 410 0.19 -23.01 12.42
C THR A 410 0.58 -23.44 11.02
N THR A 411 1.32 -24.56 10.88
CA THR A 411 1.68 -25.13 9.58
C THR A 411 0.43 -25.64 8.85
N LEU A 412 -0.47 -26.33 9.55
CA LEU A 412 -1.75 -26.77 8.98
C LEU A 412 -2.60 -25.57 8.55
N LEU A 413 -2.72 -24.51 9.40
CA LEU A 413 -3.40 -23.29 9.01
C LEU A 413 -2.77 -22.63 7.76
N ASN A 414 -1.44 -22.66 7.65
CA ASN A 414 -0.74 -22.12 6.49
C ASN A 414 -1.06 -22.93 5.21
N VAL A 415 -1.19 -24.24 5.31
CA VAL A 415 -1.60 -25.11 4.19
C VAL A 415 -3.05 -24.80 3.79
N LEU A 416 -3.98 -24.83 4.75
CA LEU A 416 -5.40 -24.56 4.52
C LEU A 416 -5.66 -23.17 3.91
N SER A 417 -4.84 -22.20 4.23
CA SER A 417 -5.00 -20.82 3.75
C SER A 417 -4.09 -20.42 2.59
N GLY A 418 -3.33 -21.38 2.02
CA GLY A 418 -2.51 -21.16 0.81
C GLY A 418 -1.24 -20.36 1.03
N PHE A 419 -0.74 -20.23 2.27
CA PHE A 419 0.58 -19.67 2.58
C PHE A 419 1.70 -20.70 2.47
N GLN A 420 1.38 -22.00 2.63
CA GLN A 420 2.31 -23.11 2.51
C GLN A 420 1.73 -24.15 1.55
N ARG A 421 2.56 -24.67 0.64
CA ARG A 421 2.19 -25.84 -0.16
C ARG A 421 2.47 -27.11 0.64
N PRO A 422 1.56 -28.09 0.67
CA PRO A 422 1.85 -29.39 1.22
C PRO A 422 2.86 -30.15 0.34
N LEU A 423 3.59 -31.08 0.92
CA LEU A 423 4.46 -32.03 0.20
C LEU A 423 3.61 -33.09 -0.50
N SER A 424 2.59 -33.61 0.19
CA SER A 424 1.56 -34.50 -0.31
C SER A 424 0.24 -34.19 0.38
N GLY A 425 -0.84 -34.86 -0.07
CA GLY A 425 -2.19 -34.61 0.42
C GLY A 425 -2.93 -33.54 -0.37
N ARG A 426 -4.21 -33.37 -0.06
CA ARG A 426 -5.12 -32.49 -0.78
C ARG A 426 -5.92 -31.61 0.16
N VAL A 427 -6.32 -30.45 -0.34
CA VAL A 427 -7.21 -29.51 0.36
C VAL A 427 -8.40 -29.21 -0.53
N TYR A 428 -9.60 -29.34 0.02
CA TYR A 428 -10.86 -29.05 -0.66
C TYR A 428 -11.61 -27.95 0.07
N LEU A 429 -12.19 -27.06 -0.69
CA LEU A 429 -13.15 -26.07 -0.21
C LEU A 429 -14.49 -26.44 -0.84
N ASP A 430 -15.39 -26.97 -0.03
CA ASP A 430 -16.58 -27.66 -0.48
C ASP A 430 -16.18 -28.84 -1.40
N GLU A 431 -16.67 -28.92 -2.61
CA GLU A 431 -16.31 -29.97 -3.56
C GLU A 431 -15.10 -29.63 -4.46
N VAL A 432 -14.55 -28.40 -4.32
CA VAL A 432 -13.49 -27.91 -5.22
C VAL A 432 -12.12 -28.16 -4.60
N GLU A 433 -11.24 -28.85 -5.33
CA GLU A 433 -9.84 -28.97 -4.93
C GLU A 433 -9.12 -27.62 -5.06
N VAL A 434 -8.54 -27.17 -3.95
CA VAL A 434 -7.84 -25.89 -3.82
C VAL A 434 -6.36 -26.04 -3.44
N THR A 435 -5.84 -27.27 -3.50
CA THR A 435 -4.46 -27.61 -3.14
C THR A 435 -3.45 -26.70 -3.83
N GLY A 436 -2.59 -26.05 -3.06
CA GLY A 436 -1.52 -25.18 -3.59
C GLY A 436 -1.98 -23.87 -4.20
N LEU A 437 -3.26 -23.49 -4.08
CA LEU A 437 -3.69 -22.14 -4.40
C LEU A 437 -3.00 -21.11 -3.49
N SER A 438 -2.70 -19.94 -4.03
CA SER A 438 -2.14 -18.84 -3.22
C SER A 438 -3.18 -18.28 -2.24
N ALA A 439 -2.71 -17.72 -1.12
CA ALA A 439 -3.57 -17.13 -0.09
C ALA A 439 -4.63 -16.15 -0.63
N ALA A 440 -4.26 -15.32 -1.62
CA ALA A 440 -5.21 -14.41 -2.25
C ALA A 440 -6.28 -15.13 -3.08
N ARG A 441 -6.00 -16.31 -3.63
CA ARG A 441 -7.00 -17.15 -4.32
C ARG A 441 -7.88 -17.89 -3.33
N MET A 442 -7.30 -18.40 -2.24
CA MET A 442 -8.05 -19.01 -1.13
C MET A 442 -9.07 -18.03 -0.54
N ALA A 443 -8.64 -16.79 -0.27
CA ALA A 443 -9.56 -15.75 0.19
C ALA A 443 -10.72 -15.49 -0.78
N ARG A 444 -10.45 -15.44 -2.09
CA ARG A 444 -11.49 -15.27 -3.12
C ARG A 444 -12.40 -16.50 -3.27
N ALA A 445 -11.90 -17.67 -2.91
CA ALA A 445 -12.71 -18.90 -2.87
C ALA A 445 -13.65 -18.95 -1.65
N GLY A 446 -13.48 -18.04 -0.67
CA GLY A 446 -14.37 -17.92 0.48
C GLY A 446 -13.73 -18.27 1.82
N LEU A 447 -12.40 -18.33 1.91
CA LEU A 447 -11.68 -18.62 3.15
C LEU A 447 -11.17 -17.33 3.79
N GLY A 448 -11.65 -16.98 4.98
CA GLY A 448 -11.13 -15.90 5.82
C GLY A 448 -10.06 -16.41 6.79
N ARG A 449 -9.04 -15.61 7.09
CA ARG A 449 -8.01 -15.95 8.09
C ARG A 449 -7.59 -14.73 8.91
N THR A 450 -7.39 -14.95 10.21
CA THR A 450 -6.65 -14.05 11.09
C THR A 450 -5.26 -14.61 11.40
N PHE A 451 -4.41 -13.84 12.06
CA PHE A 451 -3.04 -14.24 12.42
C PHE A 451 -2.82 -14.02 13.91
N GLN A 452 -1.91 -14.78 14.50
CA GLN A 452 -1.51 -14.69 15.91
C GLN A 452 -1.17 -13.27 16.35
N GLY A 453 -0.46 -12.47 15.52
CA GLY A 453 -0.39 -11.02 15.67
C GLY A 453 -1.60 -10.35 15.02
N ALA A 454 -2.17 -9.33 15.62
CA ALA A 454 -3.34 -8.63 15.09
C ALA A 454 -3.14 -8.07 13.66
N LEU A 455 -1.88 -7.88 13.22
CA LEU A 455 -1.48 -7.29 11.94
C LEU A 455 -2.40 -6.12 11.54
N PRO A 456 -2.52 -5.09 12.39
CA PRO A 456 -3.40 -3.97 12.14
C PRO A 456 -2.93 -3.17 10.92
N PHE A 457 -3.87 -2.62 10.17
CA PHE A 457 -3.55 -1.58 9.19
C PHE A 457 -3.48 -0.23 9.92
N ALA A 458 -2.35 -0.02 10.61
CA ALA A 458 -2.16 1.03 11.60
C ALA A 458 -2.48 2.45 11.07
N GLY A 459 -2.21 2.69 9.80
CA GLY A 459 -2.46 3.97 9.13
C GLY A 459 -3.92 4.20 8.72
N LEU A 460 -4.77 3.16 8.77
CA LEU A 460 -6.18 3.22 8.39
C LEU A 460 -7.09 3.40 9.61
N SER A 461 -8.29 3.95 9.41
CA SER A 461 -9.33 3.92 10.43
C SER A 461 -9.90 2.50 10.58
N GLY A 462 -10.65 2.23 11.66
CA GLY A 462 -11.33 0.95 11.86
C GLY A 462 -12.26 0.62 10.69
N ALA A 463 -13.04 1.58 10.22
CA ALA A 463 -13.91 1.41 9.06
C ALA A 463 -13.13 1.11 7.76
N GLU A 464 -12.05 1.85 7.51
CA GLU A 464 -11.20 1.63 6.34
C GLU A 464 -10.52 0.26 6.40
N SER A 465 -10.00 -0.11 7.58
CA SER A 465 -9.36 -1.41 7.81
C SER A 465 -10.32 -2.58 7.53
N VAL A 466 -11.57 -2.48 8.00
CA VAL A 466 -12.60 -3.52 7.76
C VAL A 466 -13.07 -3.50 6.30
N ALA A 467 -13.27 -2.32 5.72
CA ALA A 467 -13.69 -2.19 4.31
C ALA A 467 -12.67 -2.80 3.32
N VAL A 468 -11.37 -2.75 3.65
CA VAL A 468 -10.32 -3.39 2.83
C VAL A 468 -10.56 -4.89 2.68
N GLY A 469 -11.13 -5.57 3.69
CA GLY A 469 -11.50 -6.99 3.60
C GLY A 469 -12.44 -7.27 2.43
N ALA A 470 -13.52 -6.49 2.30
CA ALA A 470 -14.45 -6.60 1.18
C ALA A 470 -13.84 -6.12 -0.15
N MET A 471 -13.03 -5.03 -0.14
CA MET A 471 -12.36 -4.53 -1.34
C MET A 471 -11.36 -5.52 -1.92
N GLY A 472 -10.69 -6.30 -1.10
CA GLY A 472 -9.74 -7.34 -1.52
C GLY A 472 -10.41 -8.42 -2.36
N LEU A 473 -11.67 -8.71 -2.08
CA LEU A 473 -12.52 -9.66 -2.80
C LEU A 473 -13.28 -9.02 -3.99
N GLY A 474 -13.01 -7.77 -4.31
CA GLY A 474 -13.55 -7.09 -5.48
C GLY A 474 -14.77 -6.20 -5.22
N ALA A 475 -15.23 -6.06 -4.00
CA ALA A 475 -16.35 -5.16 -3.70
C ALA A 475 -15.97 -3.70 -4.02
N PRO A 476 -16.87 -2.93 -4.66
CA PRO A 476 -16.67 -1.50 -4.85
C PRO A 476 -16.54 -0.78 -3.51
N LYS A 477 -15.74 0.28 -3.45
CA LYS A 477 -15.48 1.03 -2.20
C LYS A 477 -16.75 1.39 -1.41
N ARG A 478 -17.80 1.88 -2.10
CA ARG A 478 -19.07 2.26 -1.44
C ARG A 478 -19.74 1.07 -0.76
N GLU A 479 -19.72 -0.08 -1.41
CA GLU A 479 -20.26 -1.33 -0.88
C GLU A 479 -19.42 -1.83 0.29
N ALA A 480 -18.10 -1.86 0.13
CA ALA A 480 -17.16 -2.28 1.17
C ALA A 480 -17.30 -1.46 2.45
N VAL A 481 -17.52 -0.14 2.34
CA VAL A 481 -17.75 0.74 3.50
C VAL A 481 -19.07 0.41 4.19
N ARG A 482 -20.14 0.14 3.44
CA ARG A 482 -21.42 -0.28 4.03
C ARG A 482 -21.31 -1.60 4.78
N ARG A 483 -20.58 -2.58 4.20
CA ARG A 483 -20.32 -3.86 4.87
C ARG A 483 -19.50 -3.67 6.13
N ALA A 484 -18.47 -2.82 6.09
CA ALA A 484 -17.67 -2.49 7.27
C ALA A 484 -18.52 -1.87 8.39
N GLU A 485 -19.43 -0.94 8.06
CA GLU A 485 -20.35 -0.32 9.02
C GLU A 485 -21.29 -1.38 9.63
N ALA A 486 -21.86 -2.26 8.81
CA ALA A 486 -22.73 -3.34 9.26
C ALA A 486 -21.99 -4.30 10.18
N VAL A 487 -20.83 -4.82 9.78
CA VAL A 487 -20.02 -5.77 10.56
C VAL A 487 -19.59 -5.15 11.89
N LEU A 488 -19.05 -3.92 11.88
CA LEU A 488 -18.64 -3.24 13.12
C LEU A 488 -19.82 -2.99 14.06
N GLY A 489 -20.99 -2.66 13.50
CA GLY A 489 -22.23 -2.49 14.28
C GLY A 489 -22.71 -3.79 14.92
N GLU A 490 -22.76 -4.87 14.16
CA GLU A 490 -23.19 -6.20 14.62
C GLU A 490 -22.24 -6.78 15.68
N LEU A 491 -20.92 -6.54 15.55
CA LEU A 491 -19.91 -6.96 16.53
C LEU A 491 -19.84 -6.09 17.79
N GLY A 492 -20.64 -5.02 17.86
CA GLY A 492 -20.56 -4.07 18.98
C GLY A 492 -19.28 -3.22 18.96
N LEU A 493 -18.60 -3.14 17.81
CA LEU A 493 -17.34 -2.41 17.61
C LEU A 493 -17.55 -1.04 16.93
N GLY A 494 -18.77 -0.53 16.87
CA GLY A 494 -19.10 0.73 16.18
C GLY A 494 -18.31 1.95 16.66
N GLN A 495 -17.85 1.95 17.92
CA GLN A 495 -16.97 2.99 18.47
C GLN A 495 -15.57 3.03 17.81
N LEU A 496 -15.15 1.95 17.14
CA LEU A 496 -13.84 1.88 16.46
C LEU A 496 -13.89 2.46 15.04
N PHE A 497 -15.08 2.81 14.55
CA PHE A 497 -15.28 3.21 13.15
C PHE A 497 -14.32 4.31 12.68
N ASP A 498 -14.21 5.40 13.45
CA ASP A 498 -13.38 6.56 13.11
C ASP A 498 -11.99 6.54 13.77
N GLN A 499 -11.70 5.57 14.67
CA GLN A 499 -10.42 5.49 15.36
C GLN A 499 -9.35 4.90 14.46
N ARG A 500 -8.10 5.38 14.52
CA ARG A 500 -6.98 4.77 13.80
C ARG A 500 -6.67 3.39 14.39
N ALA A 501 -6.56 2.38 13.54
CA ALA A 501 -6.30 1.01 13.97
C ALA A 501 -5.00 0.88 14.79
N GLY A 502 -3.96 1.66 14.46
CA GLY A 502 -2.71 1.66 15.21
C GLY A 502 -2.77 2.27 16.60
N SER A 503 -3.81 3.05 16.94
CA SER A 503 -3.99 3.63 18.28
C SER A 503 -4.85 2.78 19.22
N LEU A 504 -5.37 1.66 18.73
CA LEU A 504 -6.22 0.75 19.50
C LEU A 504 -5.37 -0.16 20.42
N SER A 505 -5.95 -0.64 21.52
CA SER A 505 -5.34 -1.71 22.32
C SER A 505 -5.16 -2.98 21.49
N ALA A 506 -4.21 -3.84 21.86
CA ALA A 506 -3.94 -5.09 21.17
C ALA A 506 -5.20 -5.96 21.03
N ALA A 507 -6.04 -6.03 22.06
CA ALA A 507 -7.32 -6.72 22.06
C ALA A 507 -8.27 -6.17 20.99
N LYS A 508 -8.48 -4.85 20.96
CA LYS A 508 -9.32 -4.20 19.94
C LYS A 508 -8.79 -4.36 18.53
N GLN A 509 -7.46 -4.38 18.36
CA GLN A 509 -6.83 -4.66 17.06
C GLN A 509 -7.14 -6.09 16.60
N ARG A 510 -7.15 -7.09 17.49
CA ARG A 510 -7.52 -8.48 17.17
C ARG A 510 -8.98 -8.58 16.75
N LEU A 511 -9.90 -8.00 17.53
CA LEU A 511 -11.31 -7.97 17.19
C LEU A 511 -11.56 -7.26 15.84
N LEU A 512 -10.82 -6.18 15.58
CA LEU A 512 -10.85 -5.49 14.29
C LEU A 512 -10.33 -6.38 13.14
N GLY A 513 -9.32 -7.22 13.40
CA GLY A 513 -8.81 -8.22 12.47
C GLY A 513 -9.87 -9.26 12.07
N ILE A 514 -10.65 -9.73 13.05
CA ILE A 514 -11.78 -10.65 12.81
C ILE A 514 -12.88 -9.94 12.01
N ALA A 515 -13.26 -8.71 12.41
CA ALA A 515 -14.24 -7.90 11.68
C ALA A 515 -13.83 -7.69 10.21
N ARG A 516 -12.54 -7.48 9.96
CA ARG A 516 -11.95 -7.33 8.63
C ARG A 516 -12.09 -8.60 7.79
N ALA A 517 -11.85 -9.77 8.36
CA ALA A 517 -12.04 -11.04 7.68
C ALA A 517 -13.53 -11.31 7.37
N LEU A 518 -14.42 -11.02 8.34
CA LEU A 518 -15.87 -11.19 8.19
C LEU A 518 -16.50 -10.25 7.16
N ALA A 519 -15.93 -9.07 6.92
CA ALA A 519 -16.39 -8.15 5.87
C ALA A 519 -16.32 -8.74 4.46
N GLY A 520 -15.52 -9.78 4.28
CA GLY A 520 -15.46 -10.60 3.06
C GLY A 520 -16.60 -11.61 2.93
N GLU A 521 -17.43 -11.80 3.96
CA GLU A 521 -18.48 -12.83 4.02
C GLU A 521 -17.93 -14.23 3.70
N PRO A 522 -16.89 -14.71 4.45
CA PRO A 522 -16.26 -15.99 4.17
C PRO A 522 -17.19 -17.17 4.51
N GLY A 523 -17.07 -18.27 3.75
CA GLY A 523 -17.71 -19.53 4.09
C GLY A 523 -17.01 -20.23 5.26
N TYR A 524 -15.69 -20.02 5.38
CA TYR A 524 -14.86 -20.58 6.46
C TYR A 524 -13.92 -19.50 7.01
N LEU A 525 -13.75 -19.49 8.34
CA LEU A 525 -12.91 -18.53 9.06
C LEU A 525 -11.90 -19.27 9.93
N LEU A 526 -10.61 -19.04 9.66
CA LEU A 526 -9.51 -19.59 10.45
C LEU A 526 -9.03 -18.53 11.44
N LEU A 527 -9.12 -18.82 12.73
CA LEU A 527 -8.69 -17.95 13.82
C LEU A 527 -7.45 -18.54 14.49
N ASP A 528 -6.34 -17.81 14.45
CA ASP A 528 -5.04 -18.22 14.98
C ASP A 528 -4.78 -17.49 16.31
N GLU A 529 -4.97 -18.18 17.44
CA GLU A 529 -4.81 -17.70 18.82
C GLU A 529 -5.50 -16.34 19.11
N PRO A 530 -6.77 -16.19 18.80
CA PRO A 530 -7.45 -14.90 18.94
C PRO A 530 -7.66 -14.47 20.42
N ALA A 531 -7.65 -15.42 21.38
CA ALA A 531 -7.88 -15.14 22.80
C ALA A 531 -6.62 -14.78 23.59
N ALA A 532 -5.42 -14.91 23.00
CA ALA A 532 -4.18 -14.64 23.68
C ALA A 532 -4.11 -13.20 24.21
N GLY A 533 -3.95 -13.02 25.55
CA GLY A 533 -3.87 -11.71 26.21
C GLY A 533 -5.18 -10.92 26.26
N LEU A 534 -6.32 -11.55 26.03
CA LEU A 534 -7.64 -10.97 26.26
C LEU A 534 -8.04 -11.13 27.74
N ASP A 535 -8.67 -10.09 28.29
CA ASP A 535 -9.35 -10.20 29.58
C ASP A 535 -10.64 -11.02 29.46
N GLU A 536 -11.31 -11.29 30.59
CA GLU A 536 -12.52 -12.13 30.59
C GLU A 536 -13.71 -11.50 29.87
N VAL A 537 -13.80 -10.16 29.87
CA VAL A 537 -14.86 -9.44 29.15
C VAL A 537 -14.62 -9.55 27.65
N GLU A 538 -13.38 -9.37 27.23
CA GLU A 538 -12.95 -9.47 25.83
C GLU A 538 -13.05 -10.91 25.30
N ARG A 539 -12.75 -11.93 26.12
CA ARG A 539 -12.97 -13.35 25.79
C ARG A 539 -14.45 -13.66 25.57
N ARG A 540 -15.35 -13.15 26.43
CA ARG A 540 -16.81 -13.27 26.23
C ARG A 540 -17.27 -12.59 24.93
N GLN A 541 -16.70 -11.42 24.62
CA GLN A 541 -16.96 -10.72 23.37
C GLN A 541 -16.49 -11.54 22.17
N LEU A 542 -15.30 -12.16 22.23
CA LEU A 542 -14.79 -13.06 21.19
C LEU A 542 -15.74 -14.26 20.97
N GLY A 543 -16.21 -14.91 22.05
CA GLY A 543 -17.19 -15.99 21.95
C GLY A 543 -18.50 -15.57 21.28
N ALA A 544 -18.99 -14.35 21.60
CA ALA A 544 -20.16 -13.78 20.94
C ALA A 544 -19.93 -13.53 19.44
N ILE A 545 -18.72 -13.08 19.06
CA ILE A 545 -18.32 -12.86 17.67
C ILE A 545 -18.29 -14.19 16.90
N ILE A 546 -17.67 -15.25 17.46
CA ILE A 546 -17.63 -16.59 16.86
C ILE A 546 -19.07 -17.12 16.68
N SER A 547 -19.90 -17.03 17.69
CA SER A 547 -21.30 -17.45 17.61
C SER A 547 -22.10 -16.69 16.55
N MET A 548 -21.81 -15.38 16.37
CA MET A 548 -22.42 -14.56 15.35
C MET A 548 -21.94 -14.93 13.96
N ALA A 549 -20.61 -15.14 13.76
CA ALA A 549 -20.05 -15.59 12.50
C ALA A 549 -20.73 -16.88 12.00
N ARG A 550 -20.96 -17.82 12.90
CA ARG A 550 -21.66 -19.09 12.60
C ARG A 550 -23.14 -18.88 12.25
N ARG A 551 -23.89 -18.19 13.13
CA ARG A 551 -25.36 -18.07 12.98
C ARG A 551 -25.77 -17.10 11.87
N ARG A 552 -25.06 -15.97 11.72
CA ARG A 552 -25.43 -14.92 10.77
C ARG A 552 -24.89 -15.18 9.37
N PHE A 553 -23.64 -15.66 9.28
CA PHE A 553 -22.97 -15.87 8.00
C PHE A 553 -22.92 -17.35 7.57
N GLY A 554 -23.39 -18.28 8.42
CA GLY A 554 -23.27 -19.72 8.16
C GLY A 554 -21.81 -20.19 8.09
N CYS A 555 -20.89 -19.42 8.65
CA CYS A 555 -19.45 -19.60 8.52
C CYS A 555 -18.97 -20.77 9.38
N GLY A 556 -18.21 -21.73 8.80
CA GLY A 556 -17.41 -22.69 9.58
C GLY A 556 -16.24 -21.99 10.23
N VAL A 557 -16.00 -22.19 11.52
CA VAL A 557 -14.93 -21.52 12.27
C VAL A 557 -13.92 -22.55 12.77
N LEU A 558 -12.67 -22.47 12.32
CA LEU A 558 -11.53 -23.19 12.90
C LEU A 558 -10.85 -22.30 13.92
N LEU A 559 -10.89 -22.69 15.19
CA LEU A 559 -10.29 -21.96 16.30
C LEU A 559 -9.02 -22.68 16.77
N VAL A 560 -7.86 -22.08 16.54
CA VAL A 560 -6.60 -22.55 17.11
C VAL A 560 -6.35 -21.84 18.42
N GLU A 561 -6.18 -22.59 19.51
CA GLU A 561 -5.91 -22.08 20.84
C GLU A 561 -5.06 -23.04 21.66
N HIS A 562 -4.44 -22.52 22.70
CA HIS A 562 -3.69 -23.29 23.68
C HIS A 562 -4.51 -23.57 24.96
N GLU A 563 -5.47 -22.73 25.27
CA GLU A 563 -6.33 -22.87 26.46
C GLU A 563 -7.58 -23.68 26.11
N LEU A 564 -7.65 -24.90 26.65
CA LEU A 564 -8.80 -25.78 26.44
C LEU A 564 -10.13 -25.17 26.93
N SER A 565 -10.09 -24.33 27.96
CA SER A 565 -11.25 -23.62 28.50
C SER A 565 -11.92 -22.70 27.47
N VAL A 566 -11.13 -22.03 26.63
CA VAL A 566 -11.62 -21.15 25.56
C VAL A 566 -12.27 -21.98 24.46
N VAL A 567 -11.64 -23.08 24.08
CA VAL A 567 -12.13 -23.99 23.05
C VAL A 567 -13.42 -24.70 23.51
N ALA A 568 -13.46 -25.16 24.76
CA ALA A 568 -14.63 -25.82 25.34
C ALA A 568 -15.87 -24.92 25.39
N GLY A 569 -15.67 -23.60 25.56
CA GLY A 569 -16.77 -22.64 25.56
C GLY A 569 -17.25 -22.20 24.16
N ALA A 570 -16.46 -22.46 23.10
CA ALA A 570 -16.74 -21.93 21.76
C ALA A 570 -16.97 -23.00 20.69
N CYS A 571 -16.45 -24.22 20.87
CA CYS A 571 -16.40 -25.28 19.86
C CYS A 571 -17.24 -26.48 20.24
N GLU A 572 -17.88 -27.12 19.25
CA GLU A 572 -18.59 -28.37 19.42
C GLU A 572 -17.67 -29.58 19.35
N ARG A 573 -16.62 -29.48 18.57
CA ARG A 573 -15.66 -30.56 18.29
C ARG A 573 -14.24 -30.02 18.39
N VAL A 574 -13.33 -30.85 18.86
CA VAL A 574 -11.93 -30.51 19.04
C VAL A 574 -11.07 -31.57 18.38
N GLN A 575 -10.08 -31.14 17.62
CA GLN A 575 -9.01 -31.98 17.09
C GLN A 575 -7.71 -31.63 17.80
N VAL A 576 -7.01 -32.67 18.27
CA VAL A 576 -5.71 -32.55 18.93
C VAL A 576 -4.62 -32.99 17.98
N LEU A 577 -3.63 -32.12 17.75
CA LEU A 577 -2.41 -32.47 17.03
C LEU A 577 -1.27 -32.72 18.03
N ASP A 578 -0.50 -33.75 17.76
CA ASP A 578 0.77 -34.01 18.45
C ASP A 578 1.76 -34.66 17.48
N GLY A 579 3.07 -34.33 17.60
CA GLY A 579 4.13 -34.90 16.79
C GLY A 579 3.90 -34.83 15.26
N GLY A 580 3.09 -33.85 14.79
CA GLY A 580 2.75 -33.69 13.37
C GLY A 580 1.58 -34.54 12.89
N GLY A 581 0.96 -35.36 13.73
CA GLY A 581 -0.20 -36.19 13.44
C GLY A 581 -1.45 -35.80 14.23
N THR A 582 -2.61 -36.37 13.88
CA THR A 582 -3.83 -36.24 14.66
C THR A 582 -3.83 -37.25 15.81
N LEU A 583 -3.77 -36.75 17.04
CA LEU A 583 -3.82 -37.61 18.24
C LEU A 583 -5.27 -38.03 18.59
N ARG A 584 -6.20 -37.07 18.60
CA ARG A 584 -7.60 -37.32 18.98
C ARG A 584 -8.55 -36.34 18.29
N ILE A 585 -9.78 -36.79 18.02
CA ILE A 585 -10.91 -35.96 17.63
C ILE A 585 -12.09 -36.36 18.52
N GLY A 586 -12.78 -35.37 19.12
CA GLY A 586 -13.94 -35.62 19.98
C GLY A 586 -14.60 -34.32 20.47
N THR A 587 -15.56 -34.44 21.35
CA THR A 587 -16.12 -33.29 22.08
C THR A 587 -15.09 -32.72 23.05
N PRO A 588 -15.21 -31.46 23.46
CA PRO A 588 -14.28 -30.87 24.45
C PRO A 588 -14.14 -31.70 25.74
N ALA A 589 -15.25 -32.29 26.22
CA ALA A 589 -15.24 -33.14 27.41
C ALA A 589 -14.48 -34.45 27.21
N GLU A 590 -14.65 -35.12 26.07
CA GLU A 590 -13.92 -36.34 25.72
C GLU A 590 -12.42 -36.09 25.59
N VAL A 591 -12.04 -34.99 24.95
CA VAL A 591 -10.63 -34.58 24.77
C VAL A 591 -10.00 -34.21 26.11
N GLN A 592 -10.73 -33.53 27.00
CA GLN A 592 -10.25 -33.16 28.34
C GLN A 592 -10.00 -34.37 29.25
N SER A 593 -10.77 -35.43 29.08
CA SER A 593 -10.64 -36.64 29.88
C SER A 593 -9.69 -37.70 29.29
N ASP A 594 -9.14 -37.45 28.10
CA ASP A 594 -8.28 -38.43 27.38
C ASP A 594 -6.86 -38.44 27.98
N PRO A 595 -6.38 -39.57 28.50
CA PRO A 595 -5.03 -39.70 29.06
C PRO A 595 -3.91 -39.36 28.10
N ALA A 596 -4.04 -39.75 26.79
CA ALA A 596 -3.03 -39.46 25.79
C ALA A 596 -2.89 -37.98 25.52
N VAL A 597 -4.01 -37.23 25.55
CA VAL A 597 -3.99 -35.79 25.44
C VAL A 597 -3.32 -35.16 26.66
N ALA A 598 -3.62 -35.63 27.87
CA ALA A 598 -2.97 -35.15 29.09
C ALA A 598 -1.43 -35.41 29.05
N GLU A 599 -1.00 -36.59 28.59
CA GLU A 599 0.42 -36.92 28.45
C GLU A 599 1.14 -36.00 27.44
N ALA A 600 0.54 -35.73 26.27
CA ALA A 600 1.08 -34.86 25.25
C ALA A 600 1.32 -33.42 25.76
N TYR A 601 0.47 -32.93 26.67
CA TYR A 601 0.64 -31.61 27.29
C TYR A 601 1.60 -31.63 28.49
N LEU A 602 1.60 -32.68 29.30
CA LEU A 602 2.45 -32.82 30.50
C LEU A 602 3.88 -33.22 30.12
N GLY A 603 4.07 -34.06 29.11
CA GLY A 603 5.39 -34.50 28.64
C GLY A 603 6.27 -33.37 28.14
N SER A 604 5.69 -32.33 27.57
CA SER A 604 6.43 -31.14 27.13
C SER A 604 6.97 -30.28 28.29
N SER A 605 6.40 -30.42 29.48
CA SER A 605 6.82 -29.67 30.69
C SER A 605 7.88 -30.40 31.51
N PHE A 606 7.95 -31.73 31.44
CA PHE A 606 8.89 -32.54 32.25
C PHE A 606 10.29 -32.65 31.65
N LEU A 607 10.44 -32.47 30.33
CA LEU A 607 11.74 -32.53 29.67
C LEU A 607 12.59 -31.25 29.86
N VAL A 608 12.01 -30.15 30.35
CA VAL A 608 12.73 -28.90 30.63
C VAL A 608 13.29 -28.88 32.08
N GLY A 609 12.86 -29.80 32.97
CA GLY A 609 13.26 -29.86 34.37
C GLY A 609 14.23 -30.99 34.75
N ALA A 610 14.64 -31.85 33.81
CA ALA A 610 15.51 -33.00 34.10
C ALA A 610 17.01 -32.75 33.79
N ASP A 611 17.35 -31.60 33.20
CA ASP A 611 18.74 -31.18 32.90
C ASP A 611 19.12 -29.88 33.65
N ALA A 612 18.71 -29.72 34.92
CA ALA A 612 19.17 -28.65 35.79
C ALA A 612 19.82 -29.23 37.05
#